data_a1e3578425b77ce79697b0211a96d538
#
_entry.id   a1e3578425b77ce79697b0211a96d538
#
_cell.length_a   1.000
_cell.length_b   1.000
_cell.length_c   1.000
_cell.angle_alpha   90.00
_cell.angle_beta   90.00
_cell.angle_gamma   90.00
#
_symmetry.space_group_name_H-M   'P 1'
#
loop_
_entity.id
_entity.type
_entity.pdbx_description
1 polymer ?
#
loop_
_entity_poly.entity_id
_entity_poly.type
_entity_poly.pdbx_seq_one_letter_code
_entity_poly.pdbx_strand_id
1 'polypeptide(L)'
;MSLTFVNMVPNSTIWIAYLYKNGSCSGSPFQKEGWYSATYGASVSVWNGDVAWLNRYYYFYAFTEGITPQLFWTGPINVTVTNAAFNQCQWDNNATTYTAGFQEIDVGDNWDYTVTLWGPAGPPPASGGDGGDGWDGDGGDGGDGDGWSGDGDGDGDG
;
A
#
# COMPACT_ATOMS: atom_id res chain seq x y z
N MET A 1 -11.76 3.66 -6.22
CA MET A 1 -11.88 2.88 -4.97
C MET A 1 -11.58 1.44 -5.31
N SER A 2 -10.47 0.92 -4.78
CA SER A 2 -10.03 -0.44 -5.12
C SER A 2 -8.97 -0.97 -4.15
N LEU A 3 -8.90 -2.28 -4.02
CA LEU A 3 -7.71 -2.99 -3.53
C LEU A 3 -6.92 -3.47 -4.74
N THR A 4 -5.72 -2.95 -4.89
CA THR A 4 -4.88 -3.18 -6.06
C THR A 4 -3.53 -3.76 -5.66
N PHE A 5 -3.04 -4.72 -6.43
CA PHE A 5 -1.70 -5.27 -6.29
C PHE A 5 -0.83 -4.87 -7.48
N VAL A 6 0.41 -4.51 -7.21
CA VAL A 6 1.41 -4.13 -8.23
C VAL A 6 2.58 -5.11 -8.17
N ASN A 7 2.94 -5.67 -9.31
CA ASN A 7 4.10 -6.53 -9.43
C ASN A 7 5.37 -5.73 -9.77
N MET A 8 6.30 -5.67 -8.85
CA MET A 8 7.61 -5.05 -9.05
C MET A 8 8.77 -6.07 -9.01
N VAL A 9 8.45 -7.34 -9.27
CA VAL A 9 9.46 -8.42 -9.39
C VAL A 9 9.81 -8.63 -10.85
N PRO A 10 11.03 -8.28 -11.28
CA PRO A 10 11.45 -8.38 -12.67
C PRO A 10 11.29 -9.81 -13.24
N ASN A 11 10.90 -9.89 -14.50
CA ASN A 11 10.76 -11.15 -15.27
C ASN A 11 9.77 -12.16 -14.68
N SER A 12 8.83 -11.71 -13.84
CA SER A 12 7.84 -12.59 -13.23
C SER A 12 6.41 -12.21 -13.56
N THR A 13 5.54 -13.17 -13.38
CA THR A 13 4.10 -12.97 -13.17
C THR A 13 3.82 -13.29 -11.70
N ILE A 14 3.10 -12.44 -11.00
CA ILE A 14 2.57 -12.77 -9.67
C ILE A 14 1.16 -13.31 -9.80
N TRP A 15 0.84 -14.26 -8.91
CA TRP A 15 -0.50 -14.80 -8.74
C TRP A 15 -0.97 -14.47 -7.33
N ILE A 16 -2.19 -13.94 -7.19
CA ILE A 16 -2.73 -13.42 -5.93
C ILE A 16 -4.06 -14.11 -5.63
N ALA A 17 -4.20 -14.59 -4.41
CA ALA A 17 -5.47 -14.93 -3.79
C ALA A 17 -5.69 -14.01 -2.58
N TYR A 18 -6.93 -13.58 -2.37
CA TYR A 18 -7.26 -12.73 -1.24
C TYR A 18 -8.52 -13.21 -0.51
N LEU A 19 -8.64 -12.76 0.71
CA LEU A 19 -9.74 -13.06 1.61
C LEU A 19 -10.34 -11.74 2.08
N TYR A 20 -11.65 -11.62 2.03
CA TYR A 20 -12.37 -10.43 2.45
C TYR A 20 -13.63 -10.79 3.23
N LYS A 21 -14.12 -9.86 4.03
CA LYS A 21 -15.33 -10.06 4.81
C LYS A 21 -16.56 -10.06 3.90
N ASN A 22 -17.34 -11.12 3.98
CA ASN A 22 -18.65 -11.23 3.33
C ASN A 22 -19.66 -11.87 4.29
N GLY A 23 -20.58 -11.07 4.78
CA GLY A 23 -21.62 -11.53 5.72
C GLY A 23 -22.60 -12.54 5.15
N SER A 24 -22.59 -12.80 3.86
CA SER A 24 -23.43 -13.82 3.21
C SER A 24 -22.87 -15.24 3.32
N CYS A 25 -21.62 -15.39 3.76
CA CYS A 25 -21.01 -16.70 3.98
C CYS A 25 -21.48 -17.30 5.31
N SER A 26 -22.03 -18.52 5.26
CA SER A 26 -22.39 -19.27 6.45
C SER A 26 -21.15 -19.93 7.05
N GLY A 27 -21.04 -19.93 8.39
CA GLY A 27 -19.93 -20.57 9.11
C GLY A 27 -18.63 -19.79 9.17
N SER A 28 -18.44 -18.79 8.32
CA SER A 28 -17.34 -17.83 8.37
C SER A 28 -17.79 -16.52 7.76
N PRO A 29 -17.43 -15.37 8.35
CA PRO A 29 -17.74 -14.07 7.74
C PRO A 29 -16.83 -13.71 6.57
N PHE A 30 -16.04 -14.64 6.04
CA PHE A 30 -15.04 -14.39 5.00
C PHE A 30 -15.30 -15.18 3.73
N GLN A 31 -14.99 -14.53 2.61
CA GLN A 31 -14.96 -15.10 1.28
C GLN A 31 -13.55 -15.06 0.74
N LYS A 32 -13.14 -16.10 0.05
CA LYS A 32 -11.84 -16.22 -0.62
C LYS A 32 -12.01 -16.19 -2.12
N GLU A 33 -11.09 -15.52 -2.79
CA GLU A 33 -11.12 -15.37 -4.24
C GLU A 33 -9.70 -15.39 -4.81
N GLY A 34 -9.52 -15.99 -5.96
CA GLY A 34 -8.26 -16.10 -6.71
C GLY A 34 -8.48 -16.89 -8.00
N TRP A 35 -7.60 -16.91 -8.93
CA TRP A 35 -6.28 -16.29 -8.91
C TRP A 35 -6.30 -15.07 -9.80
N TYR A 36 -5.82 -13.97 -9.28
CA TYR A 36 -5.53 -12.77 -10.04
C TYR A 36 -4.07 -12.73 -10.41
N SER A 37 -3.73 -12.18 -11.55
CA SER A 37 -2.34 -12.11 -11.99
C SER A 37 -1.94 -10.73 -12.49
N ALA A 38 -0.67 -10.41 -12.30
CA ALA A 38 -0.03 -9.22 -12.86
C ALA A 38 1.40 -9.54 -13.29
N THR A 39 1.76 -9.13 -14.51
CA THR A 39 3.13 -9.19 -15.00
C THR A 39 3.98 -8.08 -14.41
N TYR A 40 5.30 -8.14 -14.56
CA TYR A 40 6.21 -7.09 -14.07
C TYR A 40 5.80 -5.69 -14.52
N GLY A 41 5.73 -4.76 -13.59
CA GLY A 41 5.33 -3.37 -13.81
C GLY A 41 3.82 -3.16 -13.96
N ALA A 42 3.03 -4.23 -14.01
CA ALA A 42 1.58 -4.14 -14.11
C ALA A 42 0.90 -4.19 -12.74
N SER A 43 -0.35 -3.76 -12.71
CA SER A 43 -1.23 -3.86 -11.56
C SER A 43 -2.48 -4.64 -11.86
N VAL A 44 -3.08 -5.22 -10.83
CA VAL A 44 -4.39 -5.86 -10.89
C VAL A 44 -5.24 -5.43 -9.71
N SER A 45 -6.46 -4.98 -9.98
CA SER A 45 -7.45 -4.70 -8.93
C SER A 45 -8.22 -5.96 -8.63
N VAL A 46 -8.15 -6.42 -7.39
CA VAL A 46 -8.86 -7.62 -6.92
C VAL A 46 -10.21 -7.27 -6.30
N TRP A 47 -10.37 -6.05 -5.83
CA TRP A 47 -11.62 -5.53 -5.30
C TRP A 47 -11.90 -4.14 -5.87
N ASN A 48 -13.12 -3.95 -6.38
CA ASN A 48 -13.60 -2.67 -6.89
C ASN A 48 -14.73 -2.16 -5.97
N GLY A 49 -14.44 -1.17 -5.19
CA GLY A 49 -15.34 -0.57 -4.22
C GLY A 49 -14.56 0.07 -3.07
N ASP A 50 -15.28 0.69 -2.14
CA ASP A 50 -14.66 1.26 -0.95
C ASP A 50 -14.05 0.12 -0.10
N VAL A 51 -12.73 0.17 0.05
CA VAL A 51 -11.97 -0.89 0.75
C VAL A 51 -12.28 -0.84 2.25
N ALA A 52 -12.43 0.35 2.81
CA ALA A 52 -12.67 0.54 4.23
C ALA A 52 -14.13 0.24 4.63
N TRP A 53 -15.07 0.36 3.71
CA TRP A 53 -16.50 0.18 3.99
C TRP A 53 -16.87 -1.22 4.45
N LEU A 54 -16.33 -2.25 3.77
CA LEU A 54 -16.64 -3.66 4.09
C LEU A 54 -15.85 -4.17 5.27
N ASN A 55 -14.57 -3.86 5.31
CA ASN A 55 -13.67 -4.35 6.35
C ASN A 55 -12.36 -3.59 6.29
N ARG A 56 -11.85 -3.22 7.44
CA ARG A 56 -10.51 -2.65 7.59
C ARG A 56 -9.41 -3.67 7.25
N TYR A 57 -9.67 -4.96 7.45
CA TYR A 57 -8.69 -6.02 7.31
C TYR A 57 -9.02 -6.92 6.13
N TYR A 58 -8.03 -7.07 5.26
CA TYR A 58 -7.98 -8.04 4.17
C TYR A 58 -6.82 -8.98 4.42
N TYR A 59 -6.86 -10.13 3.77
CA TYR A 59 -5.77 -11.10 3.84
C TYR A 59 -5.41 -11.53 2.44
N PHE A 60 -4.14 -11.77 2.18
CA PHE A 60 -3.72 -12.25 0.87
C PHE A 60 -2.56 -13.23 0.96
N TYR A 61 -2.47 -14.03 -0.06
CA TYR A 61 -1.34 -14.89 -0.39
C TYR A 61 -0.97 -14.63 -1.83
N ALA A 62 0.32 -14.55 -2.12
CA ALA A 62 0.81 -14.37 -3.49
C ALA A 62 2.10 -15.15 -3.71
N PHE A 63 2.35 -15.50 -4.96
CA PHE A 63 3.59 -16.12 -5.38
C PHE A 63 3.97 -15.69 -6.79
N THR A 64 5.26 -15.88 -7.13
CA THR A 64 5.77 -15.60 -8.48
C THR A 64 5.75 -16.85 -9.34
N GLU A 65 5.58 -16.64 -10.65
CA GLU A 65 5.83 -17.59 -11.71
C GLU A 65 6.83 -16.99 -12.70
N GLY A 66 7.65 -17.81 -13.33
CA GLY A 66 8.59 -17.40 -14.36
C GLY A 66 10.01 -17.08 -13.87
N ILE A 67 10.25 -17.12 -12.58
CA ILE A 67 11.58 -16.92 -11.99
C ILE A 67 11.97 -18.04 -11.03
N THR A 68 13.27 -18.21 -10.85
CA THR A 68 13.85 -19.14 -9.88
C THR A 68 14.89 -18.38 -9.03
N PRO A 69 14.84 -18.44 -7.68
CA PRO A 69 13.83 -19.15 -6.89
C PRO A 69 12.45 -18.46 -6.97
N GLN A 70 11.40 -19.24 -6.79
CA GLN A 70 10.04 -18.74 -6.67
C GLN A 70 9.91 -17.94 -5.36
N LEU A 71 9.26 -16.78 -5.42
CA LEU A 71 8.98 -15.95 -4.26
C LEU A 71 7.55 -16.14 -3.77
N PHE A 72 7.36 -16.02 -2.46
CA PHE A 72 6.07 -16.15 -1.82
C PHE A 72 5.85 -15.00 -0.83
N TRP A 73 4.65 -14.43 -0.85
CA TRP A 73 4.14 -13.53 0.19
C TRP A 73 3.11 -14.30 0.99
N THR A 74 3.52 -14.70 2.17
CA THR A 74 2.77 -15.62 3.03
C THR A 74 2.74 -15.10 4.46
N GLY A 75 1.79 -15.61 5.24
CA GLY A 75 1.59 -15.21 6.63
C GLY A 75 0.96 -16.31 7.48
N PRO A 76 0.55 -15.99 8.70
CA PRO A 76 0.15 -16.98 9.70
C PRO A 76 -1.29 -17.50 9.54
N ILE A 77 -2.10 -16.90 8.67
CA ILE A 77 -3.51 -17.27 8.52
C ILE A 77 -3.64 -18.38 7.48
N ASN A 78 -3.92 -19.61 7.94
CA ASN A 78 -4.05 -20.76 7.05
C ASN A 78 -5.41 -20.77 6.35
N VAL A 79 -5.38 -20.79 5.02
CA VAL A 79 -6.56 -20.84 4.16
C VAL A 79 -6.37 -21.94 3.13
N THR A 80 -7.39 -22.79 2.96
CA THR A 80 -7.38 -23.80 1.89
C THR A 80 -7.75 -23.12 0.57
N VAL A 81 -6.91 -23.27 -0.44
CA VAL A 81 -7.08 -22.73 -1.79
C VAL A 81 -7.05 -23.86 -2.83
N THR A 82 -7.51 -23.59 -4.03
CA THR A 82 -7.50 -24.53 -5.16
C THR A 82 -6.47 -24.13 -6.20
N ASN A 83 -6.04 -25.06 -7.03
CA ASN A 83 -5.14 -24.76 -8.16
C ASN A 83 -5.84 -23.97 -9.28
N ALA A 84 -7.15 -24.14 -9.43
CA ALA A 84 -7.95 -23.39 -10.39
C ALA A 84 -8.49 -22.09 -9.75
N ALA A 85 -8.94 -21.15 -10.57
CA ALA A 85 -9.65 -19.96 -10.09
C ALA A 85 -10.84 -20.32 -9.20
N PHE A 86 -11.04 -19.56 -8.16
CA PHE A 86 -12.09 -19.79 -7.16
C PHE A 86 -12.71 -18.48 -6.66
N ASN A 87 -13.97 -18.56 -6.27
CA ASN A 87 -14.71 -17.52 -5.59
C ASN A 87 -15.73 -18.22 -4.68
N GLN A 88 -15.43 -18.34 -3.40
CA GLN A 88 -16.21 -19.19 -2.49
C GLN A 88 -16.02 -18.75 -1.04
N CYS A 89 -16.93 -19.17 -0.16
CA CYS A 89 -16.76 -18.93 1.27
C CYS A 89 -15.49 -19.62 1.80
N GLN A 90 -14.92 -19.07 2.85
CA GLN A 90 -13.60 -19.46 3.36
C GLN A 90 -13.45 -20.97 3.59
N TRP A 91 -14.49 -21.62 4.12
CA TRP A 91 -14.45 -23.05 4.46
C TRP A 91 -14.92 -23.98 3.34
N ASP A 92 -15.42 -23.43 2.25
CA ASP A 92 -15.81 -24.23 1.10
C ASP A 92 -14.57 -24.70 0.35
N ASN A 93 -14.55 -25.97 -0.01
CA ASN A 93 -13.43 -26.59 -0.71
C ASN A 93 -13.95 -27.39 -1.89
N ASN A 94 -13.52 -27.03 -3.07
CA ASN A 94 -13.82 -27.74 -4.31
C ASN A 94 -12.53 -28.31 -4.91
N ALA A 95 -12.57 -29.53 -5.44
CA ALA A 95 -11.46 -30.14 -6.17
C ALA A 95 -10.12 -30.21 -5.37
N THR A 96 -9.01 -30.24 -6.09
CA THR A 96 -7.66 -30.34 -5.51
C THR A 96 -7.32 -29.04 -4.76
N THR A 97 -7.06 -29.18 -3.49
CA THR A 97 -6.78 -28.07 -2.59
C THR A 97 -5.42 -28.23 -1.93
N TYR A 98 -4.85 -27.10 -1.51
CA TYR A 98 -3.70 -27.05 -0.61
C TYR A 98 -3.87 -25.89 0.37
N THR A 99 -3.11 -25.92 1.46
CA THR A 99 -3.15 -24.85 2.47
C THR A 99 -2.11 -23.80 2.12
N ALA A 100 -2.55 -22.54 2.04
CA ALA A 100 -1.69 -21.38 1.87
C ALA A 100 -1.77 -20.48 3.13
N GLY A 101 -0.64 -19.91 3.52
CA GLY A 101 -0.56 -18.94 4.61
C GLY A 101 -0.88 -17.54 4.10
N PHE A 102 -1.96 -16.94 4.57
CA PHE A 102 -2.33 -15.58 4.21
C PHE A 102 -1.79 -14.58 5.22
N GLN A 103 -1.35 -13.44 4.74
CA GLN A 103 -0.95 -12.31 5.58
C GLN A 103 -2.00 -11.23 5.60
N GLU A 104 -2.09 -10.52 6.72
CA GLU A 104 -3.06 -9.45 6.92
C GLU A 104 -2.63 -8.16 6.26
N ILE A 105 -3.59 -7.44 5.71
CA ILE A 105 -3.47 -6.05 5.27
C ILE A 105 -4.44 -5.23 6.12
N ASP A 106 -3.93 -4.22 6.82
CA ASP A 106 -4.74 -3.19 7.45
C ASP A 106 -4.84 -2.00 6.49
N VAL A 107 -5.99 -1.82 5.88
CA VAL A 107 -6.24 -0.72 4.94
C VAL A 107 -6.62 0.58 5.64
N GLY A 108 -6.80 0.54 6.97
CA GLY A 108 -7.25 1.70 7.76
C GLY A 108 -8.57 2.25 7.25
N ASP A 109 -8.64 3.56 7.09
CA ASP A 109 -9.81 4.28 6.58
C ASP A 109 -9.64 4.67 5.10
N ASN A 110 -8.75 4.00 4.38
CA ASN A 110 -8.48 4.32 2.98
C ASN A 110 -9.55 3.72 2.06
N TRP A 111 -10.01 4.51 1.12
CA TRP A 111 -10.96 4.08 0.09
C TRP A 111 -10.28 3.30 -1.03
N ASP A 112 -9.02 3.62 -1.28
CA ASP A 112 -8.13 2.93 -2.19
C ASP A 112 -6.92 2.43 -1.44
N TYR A 113 -6.50 1.21 -1.71
CA TYR A 113 -5.30 0.65 -1.12
C TYR A 113 -4.49 -0.12 -2.15
N THR A 114 -3.19 0.15 -2.20
CA THR A 114 -2.27 -0.52 -3.13
C THR A 114 -1.20 -1.28 -2.37
N VAL A 115 -1.07 -2.55 -2.69
CA VAL A 115 0.00 -3.42 -2.21
C VAL A 115 1.03 -3.58 -3.32
N THR A 116 2.24 -3.12 -3.09
CA THR A 116 3.34 -3.32 -4.04
C THR A 116 4.20 -4.49 -3.59
N LEU A 117 4.33 -5.47 -4.46
CA LEU A 117 5.11 -6.68 -4.21
C LEU A 117 6.49 -6.54 -4.86
N TRP A 118 7.52 -6.51 -4.01
CA TRP A 118 8.92 -6.31 -4.39
C TRP A 118 9.70 -7.61 -4.35
N GLY A 119 10.72 -7.70 -5.18
CA GLY A 119 11.73 -8.76 -5.07
C GLY A 119 12.58 -8.62 -3.79
N PRO A 120 13.54 -9.54 -3.56
CA PRO A 120 14.37 -9.56 -2.35
C PRO A 120 15.17 -8.28 -2.09
N ALA A 121 15.47 -7.52 -3.14
CA ALA A 121 16.15 -6.22 -3.03
C ALA A 121 15.27 -5.11 -2.41
N GLY A 122 13.96 -5.36 -2.29
CA GLY A 122 13.00 -4.37 -1.79
C GLY A 122 12.76 -3.20 -2.77
N PRO A 123 12.06 -2.16 -2.31
CA PRO A 123 11.87 -0.94 -3.08
C PRO A 123 13.20 -0.23 -3.31
N PRO A 124 13.36 0.50 -4.45
CA PRO A 124 14.53 1.33 -4.64
C PRO A 124 14.66 2.32 -3.48
N PRO A 125 15.88 2.65 -3.04
CA PRO A 125 16.07 3.68 -2.05
C PRO A 125 15.37 4.95 -2.54
N ALA A 126 14.68 5.64 -1.63
CA ALA A 126 14.13 6.96 -1.95
C ALA A 126 15.29 7.79 -2.51
N SER A 127 15.12 8.31 -3.73
CA SER A 127 16.08 9.27 -4.29
C SER A 127 16.13 10.41 -3.28
N GLY A 128 17.28 10.50 -2.57
CA GLY A 128 17.53 11.62 -1.68
C GLY A 128 17.34 12.87 -2.54
N GLY A 129 16.34 13.67 -2.21
CA GLY A 129 16.25 14.97 -2.81
C GLY A 129 17.60 15.62 -2.54
N ASP A 130 18.33 15.98 -3.59
CA ASP A 130 19.50 16.80 -3.48
C ASP A 130 19.07 17.99 -2.63
N GLY A 131 19.58 18.00 -1.41
CA GLY A 131 19.35 19.07 -0.46
C GLY A 131 19.77 20.36 -1.17
N GLY A 132 18.80 21.22 -1.32
CA GLY A 132 18.95 22.46 -2.03
C GLY A 132 20.26 23.13 -1.69
N ASP A 133 20.89 23.59 -2.73
CA ASP A 133 22.02 24.47 -2.74
C ASP A 133 21.87 25.50 -1.64
N GLY A 134 22.78 25.43 -0.67
CA GLY A 134 22.91 26.48 0.31
C GLY A 134 23.11 27.79 -0.45
N TRP A 135 22.20 28.68 -0.32
CA TRP A 135 22.42 30.08 -0.64
C TRP A 135 23.45 30.59 0.36
N ASP A 136 24.70 30.50 -0.02
CA ASP A 136 25.75 31.32 0.53
C ASP A 136 25.39 32.77 0.17
N GLY A 137 24.61 33.39 1.04
CA GLY A 137 24.39 34.81 1.06
C GLY A 137 25.67 35.47 1.57
N ASP A 138 26.53 35.77 0.64
CA ASP A 138 27.72 36.58 0.87
C ASP A 138 27.31 37.96 1.40
N GLY A 139 28.00 38.39 2.43
CA GLY A 139 27.74 39.58 3.17
C GLY A 139 27.74 40.84 2.33
N GLY A 140 26.80 41.68 2.58
CA GLY A 140 26.80 43.08 2.21
C GLY A 140 27.02 43.93 3.44
N ASP A 141 28.24 44.41 3.57
CA ASP A 141 28.61 45.46 4.47
C ASP A 141 27.82 46.75 4.19
N GLY A 142 27.57 47.51 5.27
CA GLY A 142 27.61 48.95 5.23
C GLY A 142 26.27 49.69 5.16
N GLY A 143 26.02 50.47 6.16
CA GLY A 143 25.03 51.51 6.12
C GLY A 143 24.77 52.14 7.50
N ASP A 144 25.74 52.90 7.96
CA ASP A 144 25.50 53.91 9.02
C ASP A 144 24.40 54.85 8.56
N GLY A 145 23.47 55.18 9.45
CA GLY A 145 22.39 56.07 9.14
C GLY A 145 21.72 56.59 10.41
N ASP A 146 22.23 57.68 10.86
CA ASP A 146 21.86 58.53 11.97
C ASP A 146 20.36 58.79 12.15
N GLY A 147 19.98 58.76 13.37
CA GLY A 147 19.16 59.69 14.13
C GLY A 147 17.93 60.30 13.49
N TRP A 148 16.85 60.18 14.23
CA TRP A 148 15.88 61.25 14.44
C TRP A 148 15.10 60.92 15.73
N SER A 149 15.46 61.71 16.74
CA SER A 149 14.62 61.91 17.92
C SER A 149 13.43 62.77 17.50
N GLY A 150 12.28 62.38 17.94
CA GLY A 150 11.05 63.15 17.80
C GLY A 150 10.20 62.97 19.04
N ASP A 151 10.43 63.87 19.99
CA ASP A 151 9.54 64.10 21.11
C ASP A 151 8.19 64.59 20.58
N GLY A 152 7.12 64.13 21.14
CA GLY A 152 5.77 64.54 20.79
C GLY A 152 4.82 64.26 21.95
N ASP A 153 4.87 65.14 22.94
CA ASP A 153 3.85 65.28 23.99
C ASP A 153 2.50 65.62 23.36
N GLY A 154 1.46 65.04 23.86
CA GLY A 154 0.10 65.29 23.41
C GLY A 154 -0.92 64.85 24.46
N ASP A 155 -1.09 65.66 25.48
CA ASP A 155 -2.22 65.66 26.42
C ASP A 155 -3.53 65.91 25.67
N GLY A 156 -4.61 65.24 26.09
CA GLY A 156 -5.94 65.53 25.57
C GLY A 156 -7.03 64.82 26.35
N ASP A 157 -7.56 65.53 27.32
CA ASP A 157 -8.78 65.20 28.06
C ASP A 157 -10.01 65.03 27.16
N GLY A 158 -10.99 64.25 27.66
CA GLY A 158 -12.33 64.15 27.07
C GLY A 158 -13.10 62.95 27.53
#